data_2f07045424c2b142d0687b3508ef8bf9
#
_entry.id   2f07045424c2b142d0687b3508ef8bf9
#
_cell.length_a   1.000
_cell.length_b   1.000
_cell.length_c   1.000
_cell.angle_alpha   90.00
_cell.angle_beta   90.00
_cell.angle_gamma   90.00
#
_symmetry.space_group_name_H-M   'P 1'
#
loop_
_entity.id
_entity.type
_entity.pdbx_description
1 polymer ?
#
loop_
_entity_poly.entity_id
_entity_poly.type
_entity_poly.pdbx_seq_one_letter_code
_entity_poly.pdbx_strand_id
1 'polypeptide(L)'
;MRALIFFAALITLAAPAAKQTQSPIDLPPGTHELLLEAKGDGVQIYTCTDGKWTLKAPDAKLLDQQGTVIGTHTAGPTWKLTDGSEVKGKAIASQPSPEADSVPWLLIEALPGSGSGQFADVNYIRRTDTHGGAAPKEACTDGESRQHYTATYSFYSK
;
A
#
# COMPACT_ATOMS: atom_id res chain seq x y z
N MET A 1 34.66 -41.42 53.51
CA MET A 1 33.44 -40.99 52.81
C MET A 1 33.83 -40.04 51.68
N ARG A 2 33.73 -40.49 50.42
CA ARG A 2 34.05 -39.67 49.23
C ARG A 2 32.72 -39.21 48.63
N ALA A 3 32.46 -37.91 48.64
CA ALA A 3 31.28 -37.31 47.98
C ALA A 3 31.52 -37.19 46.47
N LEU A 4 30.70 -37.84 45.66
CA LEU A 4 30.62 -37.65 44.20
C LEU A 4 29.74 -36.42 43.93
N ILE A 5 30.31 -35.39 43.32
CA ILE A 5 29.57 -34.21 42.80
C ILE A 5 29.21 -34.52 41.34
N PHE A 6 27.91 -34.71 41.06
CA PHE A 6 27.39 -34.78 39.68
C PHE A 6 27.20 -33.36 39.13
N PHE A 7 27.97 -33.00 38.10
CA PHE A 7 27.73 -31.84 37.28
C PHE A 7 26.66 -32.18 36.23
N ALA A 8 25.47 -31.63 36.36
CA ALA A 8 24.46 -31.68 35.33
C ALA A 8 24.76 -30.56 34.27
N ALA A 9 25.16 -30.97 33.08
CA ALA A 9 25.34 -30.06 31.93
C ALA A 9 23.97 -29.69 31.36
N LEU A 10 23.60 -28.42 31.49
CA LEU A 10 22.41 -27.87 30.82
C LEU A 10 22.73 -27.66 29.33
N ILE A 11 22.16 -28.49 28.47
CA ILE A 11 22.23 -28.31 27.01
C ILE A 11 21.11 -27.38 26.64
N THR A 12 21.45 -26.12 26.32
CA THR A 12 20.52 -25.15 25.72
C THR A 12 20.37 -25.42 24.24
N LEU A 13 19.23 -25.98 23.83
CA LEU A 13 18.85 -26.06 22.42
C LEU A 13 18.53 -24.64 21.91
N ALA A 14 19.39 -24.07 21.08
CA ALA A 14 19.09 -22.88 20.32
C ALA A 14 18.11 -23.24 19.19
N ALA A 15 16.88 -22.72 19.24
CA ALA A 15 15.93 -22.84 18.14
C ALA A 15 16.46 -22.06 16.92
N PRO A 16 16.36 -22.62 15.69
CA PRO A 16 16.76 -21.89 14.48
C PRO A 16 15.86 -20.67 14.31
N ALA A 17 16.48 -19.49 14.12
CA ALA A 17 15.76 -18.27 13.78
C ALA A 17 15.09 -18.45 12.42
N ALA A 18 13.76 -18.40 12.39
CA ALA A 18 12.99 -18.43 11.16
C ALA A 18 13.38 -17.22 10.31
N LYS A 19 13.84 -17.44 9.06
CA LYS A 19 14.04 -16.37 8.09
C LYS A 19 12.71 -15.69 7.86
N GLN A 20 12.55 -14.44 8.30
CA GLN A 20 11.41 -13.62 7.92
C GLN A 20 11.48 -13.38 6.42
N THR A 21 10.51 -13.91 5.68
CA THR A 21 10.38 -13.64 4.25
C THR A 21 9.89 -12.19 4.12
N GLN A 22 10.74 -11.31 3.63
CA GLN A 22 10.41 -9.90 3.40
C GLN A 22 9.30 -9.80 2.34
N SER A 23 8.28 -9.00 2.62
CA SER A 23 7.18 -8.74 1.68
C SER A 23 7.68 -7.87 0.52
N PRO A 24 7.23 -8.11 -0.74
CA PRO A 24 7.60 -7.28 -1.88
C PRO A 24 7.28 -5.79 -1.69
N ILE A 25 6.29 -5.49 -0.85
CA ILE A 25 5.82 -4.12 -0.57
C ILE A 25 6.39 -3.53 0.73
N ASP A 26 7.37 -4.19 1.35
CA ASP A 26 8.10 -3.59 2.47
C ASP A 26 8.91 -2.39 1.99
N LEU A 27 9.06 -1.40 2.87
CA LEU A 27 9.92 -0.26 2.57
C LEU A 27 11.36 -0.73 2.33
N PRO A 28 12.10 -0.10 1.42
CA PRO A 28 13.52 -0.40 1.22
C PRO A 28 14.31 -0.28 2.53
N PRO A 29 15.48 -0.95 2.66
CA PRO A 29 16.31 -0.80 3.84
C PRO A 29 16.64 0.66 4.13
N GLY A 30 16.53 1.07 5.40
CA GLY A 30 16.80 2.43 5.85
C GLY A 30 15.87 2.85 6.99
N THR A 31 16.01 4.08 7.42
CA THR A 31 15.10 4.69 8.40
C THR A 31 14.00 5.44 7.65
N HIS A 32 12.76 5.13 7.95
CA HIS A 32 11.59 5.77 7.35
C HIS A 32 10.68 6.29 8.46
N GLU A 33 10.14 7.48 8.26
CA GLU A 33 9.15 8.08 9.15
C GLU A 33 7.78 8.07 8.47
N LEU A 34 6.75 7.64 9.20
CA LEU A 34 5.37 7.76 8.75
C LEU A 34 4.92 9.21 8.91
N LEU A 35 4.69 9.89 7.79
CA LEU A 35 4.29 11.30 7.75
C LEU A 35 2.78 11.46 7.82
N LEU A 36 2.04 10.59 7.13
CA LEU A 36 0.59 10.61 7.08
C LEU A 36 0.05 9.21 6.80
N GLU A 37 -1.08 8.90 7.40
CA GLU A 37 -1.92 7.76 7.02
C GLU A 37 -3.34 8.23 6.73
N ALA A 38 -3.90 7.78 5.62
CA ALA A 38 -5.25 8.13 5.19
C ALA A 38 -5.97 6.92 4.61
N LYS A 39 -7.29 6.84 4.84
CA LYS A 39 -8.14 5.87 4.17
C LYS A 39 -8.57 6.42 2.82
N GLY A 40 -8.34 5.65 1.77
CA GLY A 40 -8.95 5.88 0.46
C GLY A 40 -10.34 5.25 0.39
N ASP A 41 -11.32 6.01 -0.10
CA ASP A 41 -12.69 5.52 -0.33
C ASP A 41 -13.23 6.11 -1.63
N GLY A 42 -13.51 5.26 -2.62
CA GLY A 42 -13.95 5.69 -3.93
C GLY A 42 -14.05 4.55 -4.92
N VAL A 43 -13.65 4.80 -6.17
CA VAL A 43 -13.77 3.81 -7.24
C VAL A 43 -12.46 3.68 -8.04
N GLN A 44 -12.22 2.48 -8.54
CA GLN A 44 -11.31 2.22 -9.65
C GLN A 44 -12.13 2.28 -10.94
N ILE A 45 -11.70 3.10 -11.88
CA ILE A 45 -12.36 3.27 -13.19
C ILE A 45 -11.60 2.43 -14.20
N TYR A 46 -12.30 1.56 -14.87
CA TYR A 46 -11.79 0.71 -15.96
C TYR A 46 -12.45 1.10 -17.28
N THR A 47 -11.67 1.08 -18.36
CA THR A 47 -12.16 1.25 -19.73
C THR A 47 -12.03 -0.06 -20.46
N CYS A 48 -13.03 -0.37 -21.28
CA CYS A 48 -12.97 -1.52 -22.16
C CYS A 48 -12.00 -1.26 -23.31
N THR A 49 -10.96 -2.09 -23.44
CA THR A 49 -9.99 -2.04 -24.53
C THR A 49 -9.78 -3.45 -25.06
N ASP A 50 -10.10 -3.66 -26.33
CA ASP A 50 -9.95 -4.96 -27.01
C ASP A 50 -10.61 -6.13 -26.24
N GLY A 51 -11.82 -5.91 -25.72
CA GLY A 51 -12.58 -6.91 -24.99
C GLY A 51 -12.15 -7.14 -23.54
N LYS A 52 -11.24 -6.31 -23.02
CA LYS A 52 -10.69 -6.42 -21.67
C LYS A 52 -10.82 -5.11 -20.90
N TRP A 53 -11.09 -5.23 -19.60
CA TRP A 53 -11.09 -4.10 -18.69
C TRP A 53 -9.65 -3.68 -18.35
N THR A 54 -9.30 -2.46 -18.72
CA THR A 54 -7.99 -1.84 -18.44
C THR A 54 -8.17 -0.69 -17.46
N LEU A 55 -7.37 -0.65 -16.40
CA LEU A 55 -7.43 0.42 -15.41
C LEU A 55 -7.13 1.78 -16.07
N LYS A 56 -8.07 2.72 -15.94
CA LYS A 56 -7.95 4.10 -16.42
C LYS A 56 -7.43 5.01 -15.32
N ALA A 57 -8.09 5.01 -14.16
CA ALA A 57 -7.74 5.87 -13.03
C ALA A 57 -8.49 5.48 -11.76
N PRO A 58 -7.94 5.78 -10.57
CA PRO A 58 -8.73 5.89 -9.35
C PRO A 58 -9.47 7.24 -9.33
N ASP A 59 -10.58 7.27 -8.59
CA ASP A 59 -11.31 8.47 -8.21
C ASP A 59 -11.81 8.24 -6.77
N ALA A 60 -11.05 8.71 -5.79
CA ALA A 60 -11.30 8.43 -4.38
C ALA A 60 -11.05 9.67 -3.50
N LYS A 61 -11.78 9.72 -2.39
CA LYS A 61 -11.52 10.63 -1.27
C LYS A 61 -10.44 10.04 -0.38
N LEU A 62 -9.66 10.91 0.23
CA LEU A 62 -8.78 10.58 1.35
C LEU A 62 -9.45 11.04 2.64
N LEU A 63 -9.53 10.14 3.60
CA LEU A 63 -10.19 10.36 4.88
C LEU A 63 -9.17 10.19 6.00
N ASP A 64 -9.23 11.05 7.00
CA ASP A 64 -8.48 10.87 8.25
C ASP A 64 -9.09 9.77 9.13
N GLN A 65 -8.50 9.55 10.32
CA GLN A 65 -8.97 8.55 11.28
C GLN A 65 -10.37 8.84 11.85
N GLN A 66 -10.83 10.10 11.77
CA GLN A 66 -12.15 10.55 12.18
C GLN A 66 -13.19 10.46 11.06
N GLY A 67 -12.77 10.07 9.85
CA GLY A 67 -13.62 9.98 8.66
C GLY A 67 -13.84 11.33 7.96
N THR A 68 -13.06 12.35 8.31
CA THR A 68 -13.11 13.65 7.64
C THR A 68 -12.36 13.57 6.31
N VAL A 69 -12.94 14.15 5.26
CA VAL A 69 -12.27 14.26 3.96
C VAL A 69 -11.11 15.25 4.05
N ILE A 70 -9.89 14.76 3.86
CA ILE A 70 -8.66 15.55 3.89
C ILE A 70 -8.02 15.71 2.53
N GLY A 71 -8.52 15.03 1.49
CA GLY A 71 -7.94 15.10 0.15
C GLY A 71 -8.59 14.16 -0.85
N THR A 72 -7.90 13.95 -1.97
CA THR A 72 -8.32 13.10 -3.08
C THR A 72 -7.16 12.25 -3.60
N HIS A 73 -7.51 11.13 -4.23
CA HIS A 73 -6.59 10.28 -4.99
C HIS A 73 -7.14 10.08 -6.40
N THR A 74 -6.37 10.47 -7.40
CA THR A 74 -6.78 10.53 -8.80
C THR A 74 -5.70 9.96 -9.73
N ALA A 75 -5.93 10.09 -11.04
CA ALA A 75 -5.01 9.62 -12.07
C ALA A 75 -3.57 10.12 -11.90
N GLY A 76 -2.63 9.30 -12.34
CA GLY A 76 -1.23 9.65 -12.40
C GLY A 76 -0.23 8.74 -11.68
N PRO A 77 -0.52 7.98 -10.61
CA PRO A 77 -1.41 8.26 -9.49
C PRO A 77 -0.99 9.52 -8.73
N THR A 78 -1.98 10.31 -8.33
CA THR A 78 -1.78 11.59 -7.62
C THR A 78 -2.58 11.58 -6.32
N TRP A 79 -1.98 12.06 -5.23
CA TRP A 79 -2.63 12.35 -3.97
C TRP A 79 -2.53 13.85 -3.71
N LYS A 80 -3.67 14.48 -3.41
CA LYS A 80 -3.75 15.91 -3.16
C LYS A 80 -4.61 16.17 -1.93
N LEU A 81 -4.04 16.90 -0.96
CA LEU A 81 -4.75 17.31 0.24
C LEU A 81 -5.55 18.60 0.01
N THR A 82 -6.49 18.87 0.92
CA THR A 82 -7.34 20.07 0.88
C THR A 82 -6.57 21.37 1.07
N ASP A 83 -5.39 21.32 1.69
CA ASP A 83 -4.49 22.49 1.82
C ASP A 83 -3.64 22.76 0.57
N GLY A 84 -3.79 21.94 -0.48
CA GLY A 84 -3.05 22.05 -1.73
C GLY A 84 -1.76 21.22 -1.79
N SER A 85 -1.35 20.56 -0.69
CA SER A 85 -0.23 19.60 -0.70
C SER A 85 -0.49 18.50 -1.71
N GLU A 86 0.52 18.16 -2.53
CA GLU A 86 0.38 17.17 -3.60
C GLU A 86 1.62 16.29 -3.68
N VAL A 87 1.43 15.02 -4.06
CA VAL A 87 2.50 14.11 -4.46
C VAL A 87 2.00 13.17 -5.57
N LYS A 88 2.89 12.87 -6.52
CA LYS A 88 2.68 11.88 -7.57
C LYS A 88 3.64 10.71 -7.37
N GLY A 89 3.21 9.53 -7.77
CA GLY A 89 4.04 8.34 -7.57
C GLY A 89 4.00 7.38 -8.75
N LYS A 90 4.83 6.35 -8.62
CA LYS A 90 4.89 5.21 -9.53
C LYS A 90 4.98 3.92 -8.72
N ALA A 91 4.08 2.97 -8.97
CA ALA A 91 4.18 1.65 -8.34
C ALA A 91 5.48 0.95 -8.77
N ILE A 92 6.26 0.52 -7.78
CA ILE A 92 7.54 -0.19 -7.97
C ILE A 92 7.48 -1.64 -7.52
N ALA A 93 6.51 -2.01 -6.68
CA ALA A 93 6.23 -3.39 -6.30
C ALA A 93 4.76 -3.59 -6.00
N SER A 94 4.30 -4.83 -6.12
CA SER A 94 2.93 -5.22 -5.83
C SER A 94 2.87 -6.59 -5.15
N GLN A 95 1.81 -6.79 -4.38
CA GLN A 95 1.46 -8.05 -3.74
C GLN A 95 -0.06 -8.24 -3.85
N PRO A 96 -0.56 -9.44 -4.15
CA PRO A 96 -1.99 -9.70 -4.10
C PRO A 96 -2.59 -9.31 -2.76
N SER A 97 -3.79 -8.73 -2.79
CA SER A 97 -4.57 -8.54 -1.56
C SER A 97 -4.95 -9.90 -0.97
N PRO A 98 -4.98 -10.08 0.36
CA PRO A 98 -5.58 -11.25 0.98
C PRO A 98 -7.10 -11.32 0.77
N GLU A 99 -7.74 -10.19 0.48
CA GLU A 99 -9.17 -10.09 0.17
C GLU A 99 -9.45 -10.40 -1.29
N ALA A 100 -10.42 -11.29 -1.55
CA ALA A 100 -10.85 -11.62 -2.90
C ALA A 100 -11.41 -10.39 -3.62
N ASP A 101 -11.27 -10.36 -4.95
CA ASP A 101 -11.80 -9.30 -5.83
C ASP A 101 -11.36 -7.87 -5.42
N SER A 102 -10.21 -7.77 -4.77
CA SER A 102 -9.62 -6.52 -4.31
C SER A 102 -8.39 -6.14 -5.13
N VAL A 103 -8.19 -4.82 -5.29
CA VAL A 103 -6.96 -4.31 -5.91
C VAL A 103 -5.73 -4.70 -5.09
N PRO A 104 -4.57 -4.95 -5.74
CA PRO A 104 -3.37 -5.40 -5.04
C PRO A 104 -2.84 -4.36 -4.05
N TRP A 105 -2.11 -4.83 -3.06
CA TRP A 105 -1.26 -4.00 -2.22
C TRP A 105 -0.07 -3.50 -3.05
N LEU A 106 0.38 -2.27 -2.81
CA LEU A 106 1.45 -1.65 -3.59
C LEU A 106 2.49 -0.99 -2.70
N LEU A 107 3.74 -1.06 -3.16
CA LEU A 107 4.76 -0.07 -2.81
C LEU A 107 4.92 0.89 -3.99
N ILE A 108 4.85 2.17 -3.70
CA ILE A 108 4.87 3.26 -4.66
C ILE A 108 6.00 4.21 -4.28
N GLU A 109 6.84 4.56 -5.24
CA GLU A 109 7.87 5.57 -5.08
C GLU A 109 7.34 6.92 -5.55
N ALA A 110 7.56 7.97 -4.76
CA ALA A 110 7.22 9.33 -5.16
C ALA A 110 8.07 9.77 -6.36
N LEU A 111 7.44 10.40 -7.34
CA LEU A 111 8.18 10.95 -8.48
C LEU A 111 9.07 12.11 -8.02
N PRO A 112 10.33 12.19 -8.50
CA PRO A 112 11.25 13.25 -8.12
C PRO A 112 10.64 14.63 -8.32
N GLY A 113 10.70 15.47 -7.27
CA GLY A 113 10.20 16.84 -7.31
C GLY A 113 8.68 16.99 -7.37
N SER A 114 7.90 15.91 -7.19
CA SER A 114 6.44 15.98 -7.23
C SER A 114 5.82 16.30 -5.86
N GLY A 115 6.56 16.15 -4.76
CA GLY A 115 6.07 16.42 -3.41
C GLY A 115 6.02 17.92 -3.11
N SER A 116 4.93 18.39 -2.50
CA SER A 116 4.76 19.76 -2.05
C SER A 116 3.97 19.83 -0.73
N GLY A 117 4.14 20.91 0.03
CA GLY A 117 3.46 21.13 1.31
C GLY A 117 3.74 19.99 2.29
N GLN A 118 2.71 19.40 2.89
CA GLN A 118 2.84 18.26 3.82
C GLN A 118 3.44 17.01 3.15
N PHE A 119 3.42 16.93 1.82
CA PHE A 119 4.00 15.83 1.04
C PHE A 119 5.40 16.12 0.49
N ALA A 120 6.03 17.24 0.88
CA ALA A 120 7.35 17.64 0.37
C ALA A 120 8.43 16.56 0.58
N ASP A 121 8.39 15.89 1.74
CA ASP A 121 9.38 14.88 2.15
C ASP A 121 8.92 13.43 1.89
N VAL A 122 7.79 13.23 1.21
CA VAL A 122 7.31 11.88 0.87
C VAL A 122 8.21 11.27 -0.20
N ASN A 123 8.75 10.09 0.12
CA ASN A 123 9.55 9.28 -0.80
C ASN A 123 8.84 7.98 -1.18
N TYR A 124 8.06 7.41 -0.26
CA TYR A 124 7.34 6.16 -0.48
C TYR A 124 5.91 6.26 0.01
N ILE A 125 5.03 5.58 -0.70
CA ILE A 125 3.63 5.42 -0.36
C ILE A 125 3.30 3.93 -0.40
N ARG A 126 2.66 3.41 0.64
CA ARG A 126 2.12 2.05 0.64
C ARG A 126 0.62 2.09 0.50
N ARG A 127 0.08 1.22 -0.34
CA ARG A 127 -1.34 0.90 -0.38
C ARG A 127 -1.53 -0.49 0.20
N THR A 128 -2.27 -0.60 1.30
CA THR A 128 -2.60 -1.85 2.00
C THR A 128 -4.08 -1.90 2.36
N ASP A 129 -4.53 -2.96 3.02
CA ASP A 129 -5.91 -3.13 3.51
C ASP A 129 -6.96 -2.81 2.45
N THR A 130 -6.74 -3.33 1.24
CA THR A 130 -7.61 -3.08 0.11
C THR A 130 -8.82 -4.01 0.14
N HIS A 131 -10.00 -3.43 -0.10
CA HIS A 131 -11.28 -4.13 -0.23
C HIS A 131 -11.94 -3.68 -1.52
N GLY A 132 -12.25 -4.62 -2.40
CA GLY A 132 -12.89 -4.36 -3.69
C GLY A 132 -11.99 -3.68 -4.73
N GLY A 133 -12.61 -3.14 -5.75
CA GLY A 133 -11.95 -2.37 -6.80
C GLY A 133 -11.30 -3.18 -7.91
N ALA A 134 -11.30 -4.51 -7.86
CA ALA A 134 -10.79 -5.32 -8.96
C ALA A 134 -11.61 -5.11 -10.25
N ALA A 135 -10.97 -5.28 -11.41
CA ALA A 135 -11.66 -5.24 -12.68
C ALA A 135 -12.76 -6.32 -12.75
N PRO A 136 -13.89 -6.06 -13.44
CA PRO A 136 -14.87 -7.10 -13.68
C PRO A 136 -14.24 -8.29 -14.39
N LYS A 137 -14.72 -9.52 -14.08
CA LYS A 137 -14.18 -10.77 -14.64
C LYS A 137 -14.71 -11.05 -16.05
N GLU A 138 -15.90 -10.53 -16.35
CA GLU A 138 -16.55 -10.69 -17.63
C GLU A 138 -15.85 -9.87 -18.71
N ALA A 139 -15.82 -10.40 -19.92
CA ALA A 139 -15.37 -9.66 -21.09
C ALA A 139 -16.29 -8.45 -21.33
N CYS A 140 -15.72 -7.39 -21.87
CA CYS A 140 -16.46 -6.19 -22.22
C CYS A 140 -16.54 -6.00 -23.74
N THR A 141 -17.47 -5.17 -24.20
CA THR A 141 -17.57 -4.74 -25.59
C THR A 141 -17.15 -3.28 -25.78
N ASP A 142 -17.54 -2.42 -24.84
CA ASP A 142 -17.23 -0.99 -24.82
C ASP A 142 -17.48 -0.39 -23.43
N GLY A 143 -17.26 0.90 -23.27
CA GLY A 143 -17.65 1.69 -22.11
C GLY A 143 -16.66 1.68 -20.95
N GLU A 144 -17.15 2.15 -19.80
CA GLU A 144 -16.42 2.23 -18.54
C GLU A 144 -17.13 1.43 -17.44
N SER A 145 -16.33 0.89 -16.53
CA SER A 145 -16.80 0.26 -15.30
C SER A 145 -16.18 0.95 -14.09
N ARG A 146 -16.98 1.23 -13.07
CA ARG A 146 -16.57 1.88 -11.81
C ARG A 146 -16.73 0.88 -10.67
N GLN A 147 -15.60 0.41 -10.14
CA GLN A 147 -15.56 -0.60 -9.08
C GLN A 147 -15.22 0.07 -7.76
N HIS A 148 -16.15 0.04 -6.80
CA HIS A 148 -15.92 0.59 -5.46
C HIS A 148 -14.75 -0.10 -4.78
N TYR A 149 -13.90 0.68 -4.10
CA TYR A 149 -12.82 0.16 -3.27
C TYR A 149 -12.56 1.04 -2.06
N THR A 150 -11.98 0.42 -1.04
CA THR A 150 -11.30 1.12 0.04
C THR A 150 -9.86 0.63 0.16
N ALA A 151 -8.99 1.47 0.70
CA ALA A 151 -7.59 1.15 0.94
C ALA A 151 -7.03 2.01 2.08
N THR A 152 -5.94 1.55 2.69
CA THR A 152 -5.08 2.39 3.54
C THR A 152 -3.90 2.89 2.72
N TYR A 153 -3.66 4.20 2.74
CA TYR A 153 -2.48 4.85 2.15
C TYR A 153 -1.60 5.39 3.27
N SER A 154 -0.37 4.89 3.35
CA SER A 154 0.63 5.33 4.33
C SER A 154 1.78 6.00 3.59
N PHE A 155 2.10 7.25 3.95
CA PHE A 155 3.09 8.10 3.31
C PHE A 155 4.33 8.20 4.18
N TYR A 156 5.51 7.92 3.61
CA TYR A 156 6.77 7.83 4.34
C TYR A 156 7.84 8.75 3.74
N SER A 157 8.64 9.37 4.63
CA SER A 157 9.93 9.95 4.26
C SER A 157 10.99 8.86 4.06
N LYS A 158 12.16 9.26 3.58
CA LYS A 158 13.38 8.46 3.57
C LYS A 158 14.08 8.54 4.89
#